data_f0f6cdc960f6ab35b210ea118cc9470a
#
_entry.id   f0f6cdc960f6ab35b210ea118cc9470a
#
_cell.length_a   1.000
_cell.length_b   1.000
_cell.length_c   1.000
_cell.angle_alpha   90.00
_cell.angle_beta   90.00
_cell.angle_gamma   90.00
#
_symmetry.space_group_name_H-M   'P 1'
#
loop_
_entity.id
_entity.type
_entity.pdbx_description
1 polymer ?
#
loop_
_entity_poly.entity_id
_entity_poly.type
_entity_poly.pdbx_seq_one_letter_code
_entity_poly.pdbx_strand_id
1 'polypeptide(L)'
;MRRRVWLAAGRGTIVFLGVLGLAGCSAVEVAVPPLATSAPCPSMAWPQQVAGHDRVDVTPDSPASAAWGDPAIIARCGVPAPPPTTLECLGVDDVDWVVEQLSDGQRFTTYGRDPALQVLVPNAYSPEPLLLGAFTPAARTLPATGRRCR
;
A
#
# COMPACT_ATOMS: atom_id res chain seq x y z
N MET A 1 -14.81 -59.39 59.07
CA MET A 1 -14.68 -59.46 57.57
C MET A 1 -14.53 -58.06 57.05
N ARG A 2 -13.33 -57.63 56.67
CA ARG A 2 -13.04 -56.28 56.17
C ARG A 2 -12.89 -56.38 54.64
N ARG A 3 -13.84 -55.77 53.86
CA ARG A 3 -13.71 -55.66 52.41
C ARG A 3 -12.90 -54.38 52.09
N ARG A 4 -11.74 -54.55 51.47
CA ARG A 4 -10.94 -53.47 50.94
C ARG A 4 -11.48 -53.07 49.59
N VAL A 5 -11.88 -51.79 49.47
CA VAL A 5 -12.25 -51.17 48.21
C VAL A 5 -11.00 -50.60 47.56
N TRP A 6 -10.65 -51.03 46.36
CA TRP A 6 -9.57 -50.49 45.54
C TRP A 6 -10.08 -49.27 44.75
N LEU A 7 -9.53 -48.12 45.03
CA LEU A 7 -9.74 -46.91 44.21
C LEU A 7 -8.78 -46.99 43.03
N ALA A 8 -9.32 -47.12 41.81
CA ALA A 8 -8.58 -47.02 40.56
C ALA A 8 -8.35 -45.54 40.26
N ALA A 9 -7.06 -45.12 40.26
CA ALA A 9 -6.66 -43.80 39.83
C ALA A 9 -6.66 -43.72 38.30
N GLY A 10 -7.69 -43.09 37.72
CA GLY A 10 -7.74 -42.77 36.31
C GLY A 10 -6.74 -41.64 35.96
N ARG A 11 -5.72 -41.99 35.16
CA ARG A 11 -4.82 -41.04 34.55
C ARG A 11 -5.54 -40.35 33.37
N GLY A 12 -6.09 -39.15 33.62
CA GLY A 12 -6.65 -38.31 32.54
C GLY A 12 -5.53 -37.72 31.70
N THR A 13 -5.41 -38.17 30.47
CA THR A 13 -4.54 -37.59 29.47
C THR A 13 -5.20 -36.31 28.95
N ILE A 14 -4.69 -35.16 29.35
CA ILE A 14 -5.13 -33.86 28.81
C ILE A 14 -4.49 -33.70 27.43
N VAL A 15 -5.30 -33.86 26.38
CA VAL A 15 -4.91 -33.56 25.00
C VAL A 15 -5.03 -32.04 24.83
N PHE A 16 -3.91 -31.34 24.81
CA PHE A 16 -3.85 -29.94 24.39
C PHE A 16 -4.04 -29.89 22.86
N LEU A 17 -5.25 -29.56 22.41
CA LEU A 17 -5.46 -29.13 21.02
C LEU A 17 -4.86 -27.75 20.88
N GLY A 18 -3.64 -27.68 20.33
CA GLY A 18 -3.04 -26.43 19.88
C GLY A 18 -3.86 -25.87 18.71
N VAL A 19 -4.60 -24.78 18.94
CA VAL A 19 -5.19 -24.00 17.86
C VAL A 19 -4.04 -23.30 17.15
N LEU A 20 -3.59 -23.83 16.01
CA LEU A 20 -2.75 -23.09 15.08
C LEU A 20 -3.61 -21.94 14.53
N GLY A 21 -3.41 -20.73 15.07
CA GLY A 21 -3.92 -19.51 14.47
C GLY A 21 -3.27 -19.35 13.09
N LEU A 22 -4.05 -19.57 12.02
CA LEU A 22 -3.69 -19.10 10.68
C LEU A 22 -3.68 -17.57 10.73
N ALA A 23 -2.49 -16.97 10.87
CA ALA A 23 -2.29 -15.59 10.55
C ALA A 23 -2.50 -15.45 9.04
N GLY A 24 -3.74 -15.19 8.63
CA GLY A 24 -4.05 -14.88 7.25
C GLY A 24 -3.39 -13.56 6.89
N CYS A 25 -2.37 -13.58 6.04
CA CYS A 25 -1.93 -12.38 5.33
C CYS A 25 -3.10 -11.96 4.43
N SER A 26 -3.92 -11.01 4.88
CA SER A 26 -4.95 -10.44 4.04
C SER A 26 -4.29 -9.47 3.06
N ALA A 27 -4.49 -9.69 1.75
CA ALA A 27 -4.03 -8.77 0.72
C ALA A 27 -4.73 -7.41 0.88
N VAL A 28 -4.01 -6.33 0.57
CA VAL A 28 -4.54 -4.97 0.60
C VAL A 28 -5.45 -4.77 -0.61
N GLU A 29 -6.71 -4.39 -0.37
CA GLU A 29 -7.63 -4.08 -1.44
C GLU A 29 -7.29 -2.74 -2.09
N VAL A 30 -7.04 -2.75 -3.40
CA VAL A 30 -6.66 -1.56 -4.16
C VAL A 30 -7.57 -1.39 -5.37
N ALA A 31 -8.29 -0.27 -5.42
CA ALA A 31 -9.12 0.05 -6.59
C ALA A 31 -8.24 0.24 -7.83
N VAL A 32 -8.51 -0.53 -8.88
CA VAL A 32 -7.77 -0.47 -10.16
C VAL A 32 -8.11 0.84 -10.88
N PRO A 33 -7.11 1.68 -11.22
CA PRO A 33 -7.35 2.91 -11.96
C PRO A 33 -7.84 2.65 -13.40
N PRO A 34 -8.60 3.58 -13.99
CA PRO A 34 -9.18 3.38 -15.32
C PRO A 34 -8.15 3.26 -16.44
N LEU A 35 -6.94 3.80 -16.28
CA LEU A 35 -5.85 3.74 -17.24
C LEU A 35 -4.72 2.78 -16.80
N ALA A 36 -5.01 1.83 -15.90
CA ALA A 36 -4.01 0.88 -15.40
C ALA A 36 -3.37 0.00 -16.48
N THR A 37 -4.05 -0.19 -17.61
CA THR A 37 -3.53 -0.92 -18.77
C THR A 37 -2.77 -0.04 -19.76
N SER A 38 -2.76 1.28 -19.58
CA SER A 38 -2.03 2.21 -20.44
C SER A 38 -0.54 2.19 -20.11
N ALA A 39 0.31 2.19 -21.12
CA ALA A 39 1.76 2.26 -20.92
C ALA A 39 2.15 3.56 -20.18
N PRO A 40 3.09 3.52 -19.23
CA PRO A 40 3.92 2.37 -18.85
C PRO A 40 3.38 1.57 -17.63
N CYS A 41 2.13 1.79 -17.18
CA CYS A 41 1.57 1.23 -15.95
C CYS A 41 1.70 -0.31 -15.82
N PRO A 42 1.49 -1.11 -16.90
CA PRO A 42 1.66 -2.57 -16.81
C PRO A 42 3.09 -3.04 -16.54
N SER A 43 4.08 -2.17 -16.70
CA SER A 43 5.51 -2.47 -16.48
C SER A 43 6.16 -1.60 -15.42
N MET A 44 5.36 -1.11 -14.46
CA MET A 44 5.82 -0.21 -13.43
C MET A 44 6.85 -0.89 -12.51
N ALA A 45 8.02 -0.27 -12.37
CA ALA A 45 9.04 -0.71 -11.44
C ALA A 45 8.80 -0.06 -10.07
N TRP A 46 8.07 -0.77 -9.22
CA TRP A 46 7.79 -0.34 -7.85
C TRP A 46 9.01 -0.52 -6.93
N PRO A 47 9.23 0.37 -5.95
CA PRO A 47 10.27 0.17 -4.95
C PRO A 47 10.04 -1.12 -4.16
N GLN A 48 11.12 -1.78 -3.74
CA GLN A 48 11.02 -3.00 -2.91
C GLN A 48 10.55 -2.66 -1.50
N GLN A 49 11.01 -1.52 -0.97
CA GLN A 49 10.66 -1.02 0.35
C GLN A 49 10.26 0.45 0.29
N VAL A 50 9.32 0.83 1.16
CA VAL A 50 8.91 2.22 1.42
C VAL A 50 8.83 2.42 2.92
N ALA A 51 9.45 3.48 3.44
CA ALA A 51 9.52 3.76 4.88
C ALA A 51 10.04 2.57 5.72
N GLY A 52 10.93 1.74 5.16
CA GLY A 52 11.44 0.53 5.82
C GLY A 52 10.52 -0.68 5.80
N HIS A 53 9.36 -0.59 5.15
CA HIS A 53 8.42 -1.69 5.00
C HIS A 53 8.55 -2.39 3.66
N ASP A 54 8.51 -3.70 3.67
CA ASP A 54 8.47 -4.53 2.46
C ASP A 54 7.11 -4.43 1.77
N ARG A 55 7.09 -4.83 0.49
CA ARG A 55 5.85 -4.95 -0.26
C ARG A 55 4.94 -6.00 0.36
N VAL A 56 3.64 -5.72 0.32
CA VAL A 56 2.57 -6.65 0.70
C VAL A 56 1.69 -6.95 -0.51
N ASP A 57 0.97 -8.06 -0.44
CA ASP A 57 0.08 -8.45 -1.54
C ASP A 57 -1.08 -7.47 -1.70
N VAL A 58 -1.49 -7.24 -2.94
CA VAL A 58 -2.65 -6.41 -3.29
C VAL A 58 -3.73 -7.24 -3.96
N THR A 59 -4.97 -6.84 -3.80
CA THR A 59 -6.10 -7.46 -4.50
C THR A 59 -6.98 -6.39 -5.16
N PRO A 60 -7.37 -6.53 -6.44
CA PRO A 60 -6.89 -7.56 -7.36
C PRO A 60 -5.39 -7.44 -7.65
N ASP A 61 -4.74 -8.56 -7.92
CA ASP A 61 -3.34 -8.54 -8.35
C ASP A 61 -3.21 -7.76 -9.68
N SER A 62 -2.37 -6.73 -9.65
CA SER A 62 -2.17 -5.83 -10.79
C SER A 62 -0.75 -5.26 -10.77
N PRO A 63 0.00 -5.35 -11.87
CA PRO A 63 1.32 -4.72 -11.96
C PRO A 63 1.27 -3.18 -11.86
N ALA A 64 0.10 -2.59 -12.09
CA ALA A 64 -0.13 -1.15 -11.97
C ALA A 64 -0.35 -0.67 -10.53
N SER A 65 -0.34 -1.58 -9.55
CA SER A 65 -0.58 -1.26 -8.13
C SER A 65 0.42 -1.96 -7.23
N ALA A 66 0.73 -1.34 -6.10
CA ALA A 66 1.58 -1.92 -5.06
C ALA A 66 1.24 -1.32 -3.70
N ALA A 67 1.55 -2.06 -2.62
CA ALA A 67 1.34 -1.60 -1.26
C ALA A 67 2.49 -2.01 -0.34
N TRP A 68 2.67 -1.28 0.77
CA TRP A 68 3.74 -1.49 1.76
C TRP A 68 3.21 -1.20 3.17
N GLY A 69 3.60 -2.01 4.14
CA GLY A 69 3.32 -1.78 5.56
C GLY A 69 1.88 -2.03 5.99
N ASP A 70 1.63 -1.73 7.27
CA ASP A 70 0.31 -1.79 7.92
C ASP A 70 0.24 -0.68 8.99
N PRO A 71 -0.63 0.34 8.84
CA PRO A 71 -1.57 0.56 7.72
C PRO A 71 -0.85 0.74 6.38
N ALA A 72 -1.50 0.33 5.28
CA ALA A 72 -0.83 0.24 4.00
C ALA A 72 -0.59 1.60 3.32
N ILE A 73 0.65 1.84 2.90
CA ILE A 73 0.99 2.85 1.88
C ILE A 73 0.62 2.22 0.55
N ILE A 74 -0.19 2.89 -0.27
CA ILE A 74 -0.69 2.36 -1.54
C ILE A 74 -0.21 3.25 -2.68
N ALA A 75 0.37 2.64 -3.71
CA ALA A 75 0.68 3.32 -4.97
C ALA A 75 -0.06 2.66 -6.13
N ARG A 76 -0.56 3.46 -7.07
CA ARG A 76 -1.26 2.99 -8.26
C ARG A 76 -1.02 3.89 -9.45
N CYS A 77 -0.75 3.27 -10.59
CA CYS A 77 -0.54 3.91 -11.87
C CYS A 77 -1.78 3.80 -12.74
N GLY A 78 -2.07 4.82 -13.52
CA GLY A 78 -3.22 4.84 -14.44
C GLY A 78 -4.40 5.68 -13.94
N VAL A 79 -4.13 6.58 -13.00
CA VAL A 79 -5.08 7.63 -12.62
C VAL A 79 -5.10 8.69 -13.73
N PRO A 80 -6.27 9.26 -14.10
CA PRO A 80 -6.33 10.39 -15.01
C PRO A 80 -5.47 11.56 -14.52
N ALA A 81 -4.79 12.23 -15.44
CA ALA A 81 -3.97 13.39 -15.11
C ALA A 81 -4.81 14.49 -14.44
N PRO A 82 -4.37 15.03 -13.28
CA PRO A 82 -5.08 16.12 -12.63
C PRO A 82 -5.22 17.34 -13.56
N PRO A 83 -6.42 17.96 -13.62
CA PRO A 83 -6.60 19.23 -14.32
C PRO A 83 -5.83 20.35 -13.55
N PRO A 84 -5.73 21.56 -14.13
CA PRO A 84 -5.29 22.73 -13.36
C PRO A 84 -6.11 22.87 -12.08
N THR A 85 -5.42 23.05 -10.93
CA THR A 85 -6.04 22.99 -9.62
C THR A 85 -5.47 24.08 -8.72
N THR A 86 -6.23 24.46 -7.67
CA THR A 86 -5.81 25.32 -6.58
C THR A 86 -5.37 24.50 -5.34
N LEU A 87 -5.41 23.18 -5.41
CA LEU A 87 -4.87 22.33 -4.36
C LEU A 87 -3.37 22.57 -4.20
N GLU A 88 -2.85 22.26 -3.02
CA GLU A 88 -1.43 22.31 -2.75
C GLU A 88 -0.66 21.49 -3.80
N CYS A 89 0.43 22.03 -4.29
CA CYS A 89 1.30 21.38 -5.25
C CYS A 89 2.75 21.50 -4.76
N LEU A 90 3.44 20.39 -4.67
CA LEU A 90 4.84 20.33 -4.21
C LEU A 90 5.71 19.54 -5.18
N GLY A 91 6.98 19.93 -5.28
CA GLY A 91 7.99 19.24 -6.08
C GLY A 91 8.88 18.36 -5.22
N VAL A 92 9.08 17.11 -5.65
CA VAL A 92 10.04 16.18 -5.04
C VAL A 92 10.86 15.55 -6.17
N ASP A 93 12.17 15.76 -6.15
CA ASP A 93 13.11 15.19 -7.14
C ASP A 93 12.66 15.39 -8.61
N ASP A 94 12.31 16.59 -9.00
CA ASP A 94 11.81 16.96 -10.33
C ASP A 94 10.44 16.38 -10.72
N VAL A 95 9.73 15.74 -9.79
CA VAL A 95 8.35 15.30 -9.97
C VAL A 95 7.43 16.23 -9.16
N ASP A 96 6.43 16.77 -9.81
CA ASP A 96 5.40 17.59 -9.18
C ASP A 96 4.22 16.74 -8.73
N TRP A 97 3.68 17.06 -7.54
CA TRP A 97 2.62 16.33 -6.90
C TRP A 97 1.52 17.27 -6.41
N VAL A 98 0.29 17.00 -6.79
CA VAL A 98 -0.89 17.59 -6.16
C VAL A 98 -1.18 16.86 -4.87
N VAL A 99 -1.38 17.61 -3.78
CA VAL A 99 -1.66 17.08 -2.45
C VAL A 99 -3.12 17.24 -2.11
N GLU A 100 -3.73 16.18 -1.62
CA GLU A 100 -5.09 16.17 -1.14
C GLU A 100 -5.12 15.57 0.27
N GLN A 101 -5.64 16.35 1.23
CA GLN A 101 -5.78 15.89 2.61
C GLN A 101 -6.96 14.93 2.73
N LEU A 102 -6.73 13.77 3.34
CA LEU A 102 -7.75 12.79 3.70
C LEU A 102 -7.94 12.77 5.22
N SER A 103 -8.97 12.10 5.71
CA SER A 103 -9.23 11.95 7.14
C SER A 103 -8.16 11.13 7.86
N ASP A 104 -7.51 10.21 7.16
CA ASP A 104 -6.58 9.22 7.69
C ASP A 104 -5.17 9.28 7.07
N GLY A 105 -4.90 10.30 6.22
CA GLY A 105 -3.61 10.47 5.56
C GLY A 105 -3.64 11.52 4.48
N GLN A 106 -2.74 11.39 3.52
CA GLN A 106 -2.65 12.26 2.35
C GLN A 106 -2.66 11.44 1.08
N ARG A 107 -3.26 12.02 0.04
CA ARG A 107 -3.22 11.54 -1.33
C ARG A 107 -2.31 12.44 -2.15
N PHE A 108 -1.36 11.84 -2.82
CA PHE A 108 -0.46 12.53 -3.74
C PHE A 108 -0.70 12.03 -5.14
N THR A 109 -0.90 12.93 -6.11
CA THR A 109 -1.07 12.55 -7.52
C THR A 109 -0.06 13.33 -8.35
N THR A 110 0.71 12.64 -9.19
CA THR A 110 1.69 13.32 -10.05
C THR A 110 0.99 14.38 -10.90
N TYR A 111 1.56 15.61 -10.90
CA TYR A 111 1.10 16.70 -11.73
C TYR A 111 1.97 16.82 -12.98
N GLY A 112 1.34 17.00 -14.12
CA GLY A 112 2.06 17.07 -15.40
C GLY A 112 2.52 15.71 -15.94
N ARG A 113 1.90 14.61 -15.51
CA ARG A 113 2.08 13.25 -16.04
C ARG A 113 0.74 12.68 -16.49
N ASP A 114 0.72 11.93 -17.60
CA ASP A 114 -0.48 11.28 -18.12
C ASP A 114 -0.12 9.93 -18.78
N PRO A 115 -0.60 8.78 -18.29
CA PRO A 115 -1.40 8.63 -17.06
C PRO A 115 -0.66 9.09 -15.81
N ALA A 116 -1.39 9.40 -14.74
CA ALA A 116 -0.79 9.82 -13.49
C ALA A 116 -0.52 8.64 -12.55
N LEU A 117 0.48 8.83 -11.68
CA LEU A 117 0.76 7.99 -10.52
C LEU A 117 0.09 8.62 -9.30
N GLN A 118 -0.56 7.81 -8.48
CA GLN A 118 -1.16 8.23 -7.22
C GLN A 118 -0.58 7.43 -6.07
N VAL A 119 -0.25 8.11 -4.97
CA VAL A 119 0.23 7.50 -3.72
C VAL A 119 -0.69 7.94 -2.58
N LEU A 120 -1.16 6.98 -1.79
CA LEU A 120 -1.91 7.22 -0.56
C LEU A 120 -0.99 6.87 0.62
N VAL A 121 -0.77 7.84 1.50
CA VAL A 121 0.10 7.69 2.66
C VAL A 121 -0.70 7.92 3.93
N PRO A 122 -0.89 6.89 4.80
CA PRO A 122 -1.53 7.05 6.09
C PRO A 122 -0.80 8.01 7.03
N ASN A 123 -1.54 8.70 7.92
CA ASN A 123 -0.98 9.61 8.94
C ASN A 123 0.05 8.92 9.86
N ALA A 124 0.02 7.58 9.96
CA ALA A 124 1.00 6.80 10.72
C ALA A 124 2.44 6.99 10.22
N TYR A 125 2.61 7.48 8.99
CA TYR A 125 3.92 7.69 8.35
C TYR A 125 4.28 9.16 8.19
N SER A 126 3.65 10.04 8.98
CA SER A 126 3.97 11.48 8.94
C SER A 126 5.45 11.76 9.26
N PRO A 127 6.09 12.74 8.57
CA PRO A 127 5.53 13.61 7.51
C PRO A 127 5.43 12.88 6.16
N GLU A 128 4.20 12.71 5.68
CA GLU A 128 3.85 11.89 4.51
C GLU A 128 4.61 12.29 3.23
N PRO A 129 4.86 13.59 2.92
CA PRO A 129 5.58 13.99 1.71
C PRO A 129 7.01 13.45 1.61
N LEU A 130 7.63 13.10 2.75
CA LEU A 130 9.00 12.57 2.76
C LEU A 130 9.12 11.19 2.11
N LEU A 131 8.00 10.48 1.95
CA LEU A 131 7.98 9.16 1.32
C LEU A 131 7.98 9.24 -0.22
N LEU A 132 7.66 10.39 -0.79
CA LEU A 132 7.49 10.54 -2.25
C LEU A 132 8.76 10.29 -3.04
N GLY A 133 9.93 10.54 -2.46
CA GLY A 133 11.22 10.27 -3.10
C GLY A 133 11.37 8.79 -3.53
N ALA A 134 10.79 7.84 -2.78
CA ALA A 134 10.81 6.43 -3.13
C ALA A 134 10.08 6.12 -4.46
N PHE A 135 9.12 6.95 -4.84
CA PHE A 135 8.31 6.80 -6.06
C PHE A 135 8.83 7.59 -7.25
N THR A 136 9.85 8.44 -7.05
CA THR A 136 10.44 9.27 -8.11
C THR A 136 10.89 8.45 -9.33
N PRO A 137 11.59 7.31 -9.19
CA PRO A 137 11.99 6.52 -10.36
C PRO A 137 10.79 6.03 -11.18
N ALA A 138 9.74 5.55 -10.52
CA ALA A 138 8.50 5.12 -11.17
C ALA A 138 7.78 6.31 -11.85
N ALA A 139 7.62 7.42 -11.15
CA ALA A 139 6.95 8.62 -11.67
C ALA A 139 7.66 9.23 -12.89
N ARG A 140 8.98 9.14 -12.96
CA ARG A 140 9.77 9.63 -14.11
C ARG A 140 9.53 8.84 -15.40
N THR A 141 9.06 7.59 -15.33
CA THR A 141 8.74 6.80 -16.51
C THR A 141 7.47 7.24 -17.20
N LEU A 142 6.61 8.00 -16.50
CA LEU A 142 5.34 8.46 -17.03
C LEU A 142 5.53 9.61 -18.03
N PRO A 143 4.77 9.62 -19.14
CA PRO A 143 4.83 10.69 -20.13
C PRO A 143 4.56 12.08 -19.50
N ALA A 144 5.41 13.04 -19.83
CA ALA A 144 5.26 14.42 -19.35
C ALA A 144 4.31 15.22 -20.25
N THR A 145 3.43 16.01 -19.62
CA THR A 145 2.48 16.90 -20.33
C THR A 145 2.94 18.36 -20.40
N GLY A 146 4.07 18.67 -19.76
CA GLY A 146 4.60 20.04 -19.65
C GLY A 146 3.97 20.90 -18.56
N ARG A 147 2.95 20.42 -17.83
CA ARG A 147 2.40 21.11 -16.66
C ARG A 147 3.35 21.01 -15.48
N ARG A 148 3.41 22.09 -14.67
CA ARG A 148 4.28 22.19 -13.49
C ARG A 148 3.54 22.88 -12.35
N CYS A 149 3.96 22.59 -11.11
CA CYS A 149 3.61 23.39 -9.92
C CYS A 149 4.07 24.85 -10.13
N ARG A 150 3.30 25.78 -9.63
CA ARG A 150 3.60 27.24 -9.68
C ARG A 150 3.66 27.82 -8.28
#